data_04b1f46c2dffdcad6b8f9245bf209809
#
_entry.id   04b1f46c2dffdcad6b8f9245bf209809
#
_cell.length_a   1.000
_cell.length_b   1.000
_cell.length_c   1.000
_cell.angle_alpha   90.00
_cell.angle_beta   90.00
_cell.angle_gamma   90.00
#
_symmetry.space_group_name_H-M   'P 1'
#
loop_
_entity.id
_entity.type
_entity.pdbx_description
1 polymer ?
#
loop_
_entity_poly.entity_id
_entity_poly.type
_entity_poly.pdbx_seq_one_letter_code
_entity_poly.pdbx_strand_id
1 'polypeptide(L)'
;MKFSLALGFAFILPLIRAQVPHWGPCPDPAVQTAFNLKQFMGRWFEIAKLPAQFEKGRCIETNFTLKTDNSIRVVSSEILKAELRKIEGTGVVEDIKNPAKLGISYSYVLPYSPYWILSTDYVNVVLVYSCTDILRIFHVDFAWILGRTRSMPEATVQIAMDTFAKNNIDVSRMIPSKQQGCDKTL
;
A
#
# COMPACT_ATOMS: atom_id res chain seq x y z
N MET A 1 -19.17 -18.77 39.66
CA MET A 1 -18.41 -18.88 38.42
C MET A 1 -18.81 -17.77 37.44
N LYS A 2 -18.28 -16.55 37.58
CA LYS A 2 -18.53 -15.41 36.68
C LYS A 2 -17.30 -14.51 36.64
N PHE A 3 -16.15 -15.02 36.17
CA PHE A 3 -14.93 -14.20 36.03
C PHE A 3 -14.05 -14.72 34.89
N SER A 4 -14.56 -14.78 33.66
CA SER A 4 -13.70 -15.21 32.56
C SER A 4 -13.92 -14.48 31.20
N LEU A 5 -14.89 -13.55 31.07
CA LEU A 5 -15.13 -12.87 29.83
C LEU A 5 -14.47 -11.47 29.70
N ALA A 6 -14.01 -10.89 30.82
CA ALA A 6 -13.44 -9.55 30.82
C ALA A 6 -11.94 -9.49 30.42
N LEU A 7 -11.20 -10.60 30.56
CA LEU A 7 -9.76 -10.60 30.23
C LEU A 7 -9.45 -10.74 28.73
N GLY A 8 -10.36 -11.29 27.93
CA GLY A 8 -10.14 -11.45 26.47
C GLY A 8 -10.17 -10.14 25.68
N PHE A 9 -10.91 -9.14 26.16
CA PHE A 9 -11.07 -7.86 25.46
C PHE A 9 -9.90 -6.88 25.67
N ALA A 10 -9.17 -7.02 26.76
CA ALA A 10 -8.08 -6.09 27.11
C ALA A 10 -6.80 -6.30 26.26
N PHE A 11 -6.61 -7.47 25.65
CA PHE A 11 -5.42 -7.78 24.83
C PHE A 11 -5.53 -7.36 23.36
N ILE A 12 -6.73 -7.04 22.87
CA ILE A 12 -6.95 -6.63 21.46
C ILE A 12 -6.76 -5.11 21.28
N LEU A 13 -6.94 -4.32 22.35
CA LEU A 13 -6.87 -2.86 22.33
C LEU A 13 -5.52 -2.23 21.93
N PRO A 14 -4.34 -2.79 22.25
CA PRO A 14 -3.07 -2.16 21.85
C PRO A 14 -2.70 -2.35 20.38
N LEU A 15 -3.31 -3.31 19.67
CA LEU A 15 -3.02 -3.55 18.24
C LEU A 15 -3.71 -2.56 17.29
N ILE A 16 -4.72 -1.86 17.77
CA ILE A 16 -5.57 -0.96 16.95
C ILE A 16 -4.99 0.46 16.82
N ARG A 17 -3.95 0.82 17.58
CA ARG A 17 -3.47 2.23 17.64
C ARG A 17 -2.66 2.73 16.45
N ALA A 18 -2.39 1.91 15.46
CA ALA A 18 -1.56 2.32 14.32
C ALA A 18 -2.20 2.14 12.95
N GLN A 19 -3.28 1.42 12.86
CA GLN A 19 -4.13 1.35 11.68
C GLN A 19 -5.35 2.22 11.93
N VAL A 20 -5.85 2.88 10.91
CA VAL A 20 -7.07 3.68 11.01
C VAL A 20 -8.25 2.78 10.67
N PRO A 21 -8.96 2.22 11.66
CA PRO A 21 -10.20 1.51 11.37
C PRO A 21 -11.27 2.54 11.01
N HIS A 22 -11.92 2.33 9.89
CA HIS A 22 -13.06 3.11 9.44
C HIS A 22 -14.34 2.28 9.59
N TRP A 23 -15.45 2.95 9.95
CA TRP A 23 -16.75 2.29 10.02
C TRP A 23 -17.31 1.99 8.64
N GLY A 24 -17.97 0.86 8.51
CA GLY A 24 -18.56 0.40 7.26
C GLY A 24 -17.64 -0.48 6.42
N PRO A 25 -18.12 -0.95 5.27
CA PRO A 25 -17.35 -1.78 4.34
C PRO A 25 -16.28 -0.95 3.62
N CYS A 26 -15.32 -1.65 3.01
CA CYS A 26 -14.35 -1.04 2.10
C CYS A 26 -15.05 -0.23 0.99
N PRO A 27 -14.58 0.98 0.69
CA PRO A 27 -14.97 1.65 -0.55
C PRO A 27 -14.56 0.81 -1.77
N ASP A 28 -15.32 0.92 -2.85
CA ASP A 28 -15.00 0.31 -4.16
C ASP A 28 -14.61 1.42 -5.15
N PRO A 29 -13.39 1.94 -5.06
CA PRO A 29 -12.93 3.03 -5.90
C PRO A 29 -12.76 2.58 -7.35
N ALA A 30 -12.91 3.53 -8.28
CA ALA A 30 -12.52 3.31 -9.65
C ALA A 30 -11.00 3.04 -9.75
N VAL A 31 -10.62 2.04 -10.53
CA VAL A 31 -9.23 1.71 -10.80
C VAL A 31 -8.80 2.24 -12.18
N GLN A 32 -7.50 2.32 -12.42
CA GLN A 32 -6.92 2.75 -13.68
C GLN A 32 -7.49 1.97 -14.86
N THR A 33 -8.18 2.66 -15.74
CA THR A 33 -8.69 2.08 -16.99
C THR A 33 -7.55 1.77 -17.96
N ALA A 34 -7.72 0.74 -18.79
CA ALA A 34 -6.72 0.30 -19.76
C ALA A 34 -5.31 0.14 -19.15
N PHE A 35 -5.25 -0.39 -17.92
CA PHE A 35 -4.00 -0.55 -17.18
C PHE A 35 -2.99 -1.42 -17.93
N ASN A 36 -1.79 -0.89 -18.12
CA ASN A 36 -0.68 -1.58 -18.76
C ASN A 36 0.30 -2.10 -17.71
N LEU A 37 0.17 -3.39 -17.39
CA LEU A 37 1.01 -4.03 -16.38
C LEU A 37 2.51 -3.94 -16.71
N LYS A 38 2.90 -4.04 -17.99
CA LYS A 38 4.32 -3.97 -18.39
C LYS A 38 4.92 -2.58 -18.16
N GLN A 39 4.15 -1.52 -18.42
CA GLN A 39 4.61 -0.14 -18.16
C GLN A 39 4.68 0.17 -16.67
N PHE A 40 3.83 -0.49 -15.86
CA PHE A 40 3.85 -0.33 -14.41
C PHE A 40 5.11 -0.96 -13.77
N MET A 41 5.70 -1.99 -14.38
CA MET A 41 6.87 -2.69 -13.83
C MET A 41 8.05 -1.75 -13.54
N GLY A 42 9.02 -2.25 -12.79
CA GLY A 42 10.21 -1.53 -12.36
C GLY A 42 10.08 -0.92 -10.97
N ARG A 43 10.92 0.07 -10.69
CA ARG A 43 11.07 0.65 -9.34
C ARG A 43 10.11 1.82 -9.13
N TRP A 44 9.53 1.85 -7.94
CA TRP A 44 8.72 2.92 -7.41
C TRP A 44 9.20 3.30 -6.01
N PHE A 45 9.32 4.60 -5.75
CA PHE A 45 9.70 5.16 -4.45
C PHE A 45 8.45 5.64 -3.72
N GLU A 46 8.35 5.32 -2.42
CA GLU A 46 7.26 5.79 -1.57
C GLU A 46 7.42 7.29 -1.29
N ILE A 47 6.45 8.10 -1.73
CA ILE A 47 6.45 9.56 -1.52
C ILE A 47 5.62 9.93 -0.30
N ALA A 48 4.44 9.33 -0.17
CA ALA A 48 3.56 9.50 0.98
C ALA A 48 2.70 8.25 1.16
N LYS A 49 2.22 8.03 2.39
CA LYS A 49 1.36 6.91 2.74
C LYS A 49 0.42 7.19 3.91
N LEU A 50 -0.65 6.42 4.04
CA LEU A 50 -1.32 6.27 5.32
C LEU A 50 -0.40 5.54 6.32
N PRO A 51 -0.46 5.87 7.63
CA PRO A 51 0.37 5.22 8.64
C PRO A 51 0.20 3.70 8.63
N ALA A 52 1.31 2.96 8.50
CA ALA A 52 1.34 1.51 8.50
C ALA A 52 2.38 0.98 9.50
N GLN A 53 2.00 -0.04 10.28
CA GLN A 53 2.89 -0.63 11.30
C GLN A 53 4.06 -1.40 10.70
N PHE A 54 3.87 -1.94 9.51
CA PHE A 54 4.85 -2.79 8.84
C PHE A 54 5.89 -2.01 8.02
N GLU A 55 5.68 -0.69 7.83
CA GLU A 55 6.58 0.20 7.09
C GLU A 55 7.00 1.37 7.98
N LYS A 56 8.06 1.21 8.75
CA LYS A 56 8.54 2.20 9.74
C LYS A 56 9.87 2.84 9.36
N GLY A 57 10.50 2.33 8.33
CA GLY A 57 11.80 2.79 7.88
C GLY A 57 11.76 4.07 7.06
N ARG A 58 12.90 4.40 6.51
CA ARG A 58 13.11 5.44 5.50
C ARG A 58 13.59 4.81 4.20
N CYS A 59 13.65 5.59 3.13
CA CYS A 59 14.12 5.12 1.82
C CYS A 59 13.29 3.94 1.28
N ILE A 60 11.99 3.93 1.57
CA ILE A 60 11.11 2.85 1.16
C ILE A 60 10.96 2.89 -0.36
N GLU A 61 11.19 1.75 -0.97
CA GLU A 61 10.99 1.54 -2.41
C GLU A 61 10.52 0.13 -2.68
N THR A 62 9.79 -0.04 -3.79
CA THR A 62 9.33 -1.35 -4.24
C THR A 62 9.67 -1.53 -5.71
N ASN A 63 10.24 -2.69 -6.04
CA ASN A 63 10.54 -3.08 -7.41
C ASN A 63 9.64 -4.22 -7.85
N PHE A 64 8.95 -4.03 -8.96
CA PHE A 64 8.04 -4.99 -9.57
C PHE A 64 8.67 -5.58 -10.83
N THR A 65 8.69 -6.90 -10.94
CA THR A 65 9.25 -7.62 -12.10
C THR A 65 8.25 -8.67 -12.57
N LEU A 66 7.83 -8.58 -13.83
CA LEU A 66 6.94 -9.56 -14.44
C LEU A 66 7.73 -10.85 -14.71
N LYS A 67 7.21 -11.98 -14.25
CA LYS A 67 7.76 -13.31 -14.49
C LYS A 67 7.18 -13.95 -15.76
N THR A 68 7.78 -15.04 -16.19
CA THR A 68 7.33 -15.80 -17.37
C THR A 68 5.96 -16.47 -17.20
N ASP A 69 5.57 -16.75 -15.96
CA ASP A 69 4.27 -17.31 -15.59
C ASP A 69 3.17 -16.25 -15.40
N ASN A 70 3.45 -14.99 -15.79
CA ASN A 70 2.62 -13.82 -15.59
C ASN A 70 2.38 -13.41 -14.13
N SER A 71 3.02 -14.05 -13.16
CA SER A 71 3.08 -13.54 -11.80
C SER A 71 4.07 -12.36 -11.71
N ILE A 72 3.96 -11.57 -10.67
CA ILE A 72 4.79 -10.39 -10.43
C ILE A 72 5.69 -10.69 -9.23
N ARG A 73 7.00 -10.62 -9.41
CA ARG A 73 7.93 -10.57 -8.29
C ARG A 73 7.93 -9.17 -7.71
N VAL A 74 7.65 -9.06 -6.42
CA VAL A 74 7.59 -7.80 -5.68
C VAL A 74 8.70 -7.79 -4.64
N VAL A 75 9.60 -6.82 -4.71
CA VAL A 75 10.67 -6.66 -3.72
C VAL A 75 10.56 -5.28 -3.12
N SER A 76 10.13 -5.22 -1.86
CA SER A 76 10.10 -3.98 -1.08
C SER A 76 11.34 -3.89 -0.20
N SER A 77 11.89 -2.69 -0.06
CA SER A 77 13.04 -2.43 0.79
C SER A 77 12.86 -1.14 1.59
N GLU A 78 13.40 -1.14 2.80
CA GLU A 78 13.45 0.03 3.70
C GLU A 78 14.77 0.05 4.47
N ILE A 79 15.17 1.22 4.94
CA ILE A 79 16.24 1.36 5.93
C ILE A 79 15.60 1.59 7.29
N LEU A 80 15.73 0.62 8.18
CA LEU A 80 15.25 0.69 9.55
C LEU A 80 16.39 0.52 10.54
N LYS A 81 16.59 1.49 11.46
CA LYS A 81 17.71 1.50 12.42
C LYS A 81 19.08 1.34 11.77
N ALA A 82 19.29 2.05 10.63
CA ALA A 82 20.49 2.00 9.80
C ALA A 82 20.76 0.64 9.09
N GLU A 83 19.85 -0.31 9.15
CA GLU A 83 19.94 -1.59 8.46
C GLU A 83 19.00 -1.61 7.24
N LEU A 84 19.52 -2.10 6.11
CA LEU A 84 18.71 -2.36 4.92
C LEU A 84 17.89 -3.64 5.12
N ARG A 85 16.57 -3.50 5.09
CA ARG A 85 15.63 -4.63 5.13
C ARG A 85 15.00 -4.80 3.77
N LYS A 86 14.87 -6.04 3.34
CA LYS A 86 14.19 -6.41 2.10
C LYS A 86 13.17 -7.50 2.41
N ILE A 87 12.01 -7.38 1.81
CA ILE A 87 10.98 -8.40 1.82
C ILE A 87 10.58 -8.71 0.37
N GLU A 88 10.46 -9.98 0.06
CA GLU A 88 10.03 -10.44 -1.26
C GLU A 88 8.63 -11.04 -1.19
N GLY A 89 7.80 -10.67 -2.14
CA GLY A 89 6.45 -11.17 -2.30
C GLY A 89 6.14 -11.53 -3.74
N THR A 90 4.94 -12.06 -3.91
CA THR A 90 4.37 -12.37 -5.21
C THR A 90 3.11 -11.55 -5.42
N GLY A 91 3.00 -10.94 -6.58
CA GLY A 91 1.81 -10.25 -7.03
C GLY A 91 1.11 -11.01 -8.16
N VAL A 92 -0.19 -10.87 -8.24
CA VAL A 92 -1.04 -11.43 -9.30
C VAL A 92 -2.06 -10.40 -9.76
N VAL A 93 -2.56 -10.54 -10.98
CA VAL A 93 -3.76 -9.82 -11.44
C VAL A 93 -4.97 -10.62 -10.94
N GLU A 94 -5.76 -10.03 -10.04
CA GLU A 94 -6.91 -10.71 -9.44
C GLU A 94 -8.16 -10.67 -10.34
N ASP A 95 -8.29 -9.62 -11.15
CA ASP A 95 -9.42 -9.44 -12.07
C ASP A 95 -8.93 -9.13 -13.49
N ILE A 96 -9.10 -10.09 -14.40
CA ILE A 96 -8.67 -9.92 -15.79
C ILE A 96 -9.44 -8.79 -16.50
N LYS A 97 -10.67 -8.49 -16.08
CA LYS A 97 -11.47 -7.38 -16.63
C LYS A 97 -10.98 -6.03 -16.11
N ASN A 98 -10.40 -6.01 -14.92
CA ASN A 98 -9.83 -4.83 -14.27
C ASN A 98 -8.37 -5.13 -13.86
N PRO A 99 -7.42 -5.19 -14.80
CA PRO A 99 -6.06 -5.64 -14.52
C PRO A 99 -5.27 -4.71 -13.58
N ALA A 100 -5.81 -3.56 -13.24
CA ALA A 100 -5.31 -2.67 -12.19
C ALA A 100 -5.66 -3.15 -10.76
N LYS A 101 -6.56 -4.15 -10.61
CA LYS A 101 -6.80 -4.82 -9.33
C LYS A 101 -5.79 -5.95 -9.16
N LEU A 102 -4.66 -5.60 -8.54
CA LEU A 102 -3.61 -6.55 -8.18
C LEU A 102 -3.84 -7.08 -6.77
N GLY A 103 -3.35 -8.29 -6.51
CA GLY A 103 -3.18 -8.83 -5.17
C GLY A 103 -1.71 -9.09 -4.90
N ILE A 104 -1.22 -8.79 -3.68
CA ILE A 104 0.15 -9.05 -3.27
C ILE A 104 0.16 -9.90 -2.00
N SER A 105 1.01 -10.92 -1.97
CA SER A 105 1.30 -11.71 -0.78
C SER A 105 2.80 -11.78 -0.53
N TYR A 106 3.20 -11.57 0.72
CA TYR A 106 4.57 -11.75 1.20
C TYR A 106 4.77 -13.08 1.95
N SER A 107 3.83 -13.99 1.81
CA SER A 107 3.88 -15.31 2.44
C SER A 107 3.17 -16.34 1.59
N TYR A 108 3.71 -17.56 1.52
CA TYR A 108 3.07 -18.66 0.80
C TYR A 108 1.82 -19.21 1.48
N VAL A 109 1.58 -18.84 2.75
CA VAL A 109 0.45 -19.34 3.55
C VAL A 109 -0.63 -18.29 3.80
N LEU A 110 -0.37 -17.03 3.46
CA LEU A 110 -1.35 -15.95 3.61
C LEU A 110 -2.03 -15.66 2.26
N PRO A 111 -3.31 -15.27 2.28
CA PRO A 111 -4.00 -14.84 1.07
C PRO A 111 -3.35 -13.58 0.49
N TYR A 112 -3.64 -13.32 -0.78
CA TYR A 112 -3.28 -12.06 -1.41
C TYR A 112 -4.07 -10.92 -0.79
N SER A 113 -3.38 -9.83 -0.49
CA SER A 113 -3.99 -8.58 -0.07
C SER A 113 -4.25 -7.69 -1.28
N PRO A 114 -5.39 -7.00 -1.37
CA PRO A 114 -5.67 -6.06 -2.44
C PRO A 114 -4.54 -5.04 -2.60
N TYR A 115 -4.15 -4.76 -3.84
CA TYR A 115 -3.19 -3.74 -4.20
C TYR A 115 -3.66 -3.08 -5.50
N TRP A 116 -4.62 -2.18 -5.35
CA TRP A 116 -5.35 -1.61 -6.48
C TRP A 116 -4.70 -0.33 -6.98
N ILE A 117 -4.43 -0.28 -8.27
CA ILE A 117 -3.89 0.92 -8.91
C ILE A 117 -5.06 1.82 -9.30
N LEU A 118 -5.24 2.91 -8.57
CA LEU A 118 -6.34 3.84 -8.82
C LEU A 118 -6.04 4.76 -10.01
N SER A 119 -4.80 5.23 -10.11
CA SER A 119 -4.36 6.11 -11.19
C SER A 119 -2.84 6.01 -11.37
N THR A 120 -2.37 6.11 -12.60
CA THR A 120 -0.93 6.21 -12.91
C THR A 120 -0.72 6.81 -14.29
N ASP A 121 0.35 7.60 -14.44
CA ASP A 121 0.90 8.01 -15.73
C ASP A 121 2.09 7.12 -16.16
N TYR A 122 2.44 6.10 -15.35
CA TYR A 122 3.56 5.15 -15.50
C TYR A 122 4.96 5.78 -15.41
N VAL A 123 5.09 7.08 -15.53
CA VAL A 123 6.36 7.82 -15.70
C VAL A 123 6.73 8.61 -14.45
N ASN A 124 5.73 9.13 -13.72
CA ASN A 124 5.98 10.01 -12.59
C ASN A 124 5.30 9.50 -11.31
N VAL A 125 4.01 9.10 -11.39
CA VAL A 125 3.18 8.87 -10.22
C VAL A 125 2.31 7.63 -10.37
N VAL A 126 2.06 6.95 -9.25
CA VAL A 126 1.02 5.94 -9.10
C VAL A 126 0.33 6.10 -7.75
N LEU A 127 -0.99 5.99 -7.75
CA LEU A 127 -1.84 5.97 -6.56
C LEU A 127 -2.28 4.55 -6.31
N VAL A 128 -1.98 4.06 -5.13
CA VAL A 128 -2.27 2.69 -4.73
C VAL A 128 -3.20 2.69 -3.52
N TYR A 129 -4.15 1.79 -3.54
CA TYR A 129 -5.07 1.58 -2.45
C TYR A 129 -5.20 0.09 -2.12
N SER A 130 -5.30 -0.19 -0.84
CA SER A 130 -5.53 -1.52 -0.29
C SER A 130 -6.55 -1.43 0.83
N CYS A 131 -7.54 -2.28 0.84
CA CYS A 131 -8.55 -2.30 1.87
C CYS A 131 -8.93 -3.73 2.24
N THR A 132 -9.15 -3.96 3.53
CA THR A 132 -9.60 -5.24 4.08
C THR A 132 -10.82 -5.02 4.95
N ASP A 133 -11.93 -5.65 4.56
CA ASP A 133 -13.16 -5.68 5.35
C ASP A 133 -13.01 -6.57 6.59
N ILE A 134 -13.47 -6.08 7.71
CA ILE A 134 -13.59 -6.86 8.94
C ILE A 134 -15.06 -6.99 9.30
N LEU A 135 -15.62 -8.16 9.00
CA LEU A 135 -17.02 -8.52 9.22
C LEU A 135 -18.04 -7.55 8.55
N ARG A 136 -17.59 -6.72 7.60
CA ARG A 136 -18.38 -5.64 6.97
C ARG A 136 -18.93 -4.59 7.95
N ILE A 137 -18.39 -4.58 9.18
CA ILE A 137 -18.74 -3.61 10.22
C ILE A 137 -17.75 -2.45 10.21
N PHE A 138 -16.49 -2.76 9.99
CA PHE A 138 -15.43 -1.79 9.80
C PHE A 138 -14.40 -2.33 8.80
N HIS A 139 -13.56 -1.45 8.30
CA HIS A 139 -12.47 -1.82 7.41
C HIS A 139 -11.15 -1.19 7.86
N VAL A 140 -10.07 -1.76 7.40
CA VAL A 140 -8.72 -1.23 7.53
C VAL A 140 -8.18 -0.99 6.14
N ASP A 141 -7.70 0.21 5.89
CA ASP A 141 -7.16 0.56 4.60
C ASP A 141 -5.76 1.15 4.66
N PHE A 142 -5.11 1.11 3.52
CA PHE A 142 -3.80 1.68 3.25
C PHE A 142 -3.85 2.41 1.92
N ALA A 143 -3.14 3.51 1.84
CA ALA A 143 -2.99 4.27 0.60
C ALA A 143 -1.55 4.74 0.46
N TRP A 144 -1.04 4.68 -0.76
CA TRP A 144 0.32 5.11 -1.09
C TRP A 144 0.31 6.03 -2.31
N ILE A 145 1.13 7.07 -2.26
CA ILE A 145 1.57 7.85 -3.41
C ILE A 145 3.00 7.42 -3.69
N LEU A 146 3.23 6.82 -4.86
CA LEU A 146 4.55 6.37 -5.26
C LEU A 146 5.03 7.18 -6.46
N GLY A 147 6.35 7.38 -6.55
CA GLY A 147 6.99 8.11 -7.65
C GLY A 147 8.09 7.30 -8.32
N ARG A 148 8.43 7.64 -9.59
CA ARG A 148 9.61 7.09 -10.27
C ARG A 148 10.90 7.74 -9.78
N THR A 149 10.80 8.86 -9.07
CA THR A 149 11.89 9.56 -8.41
C THR A 149 11.61 9.68 -6.92
N ARG A 150 12.65 9.90 -6.11
CA ARG A 150 12.54 10.04 -4.65
C ARG A 150 11.89 11.34 -4.18
N SER A 151 11.65 12.26 -5.08
CA SER A 151 10.97 13.54 -4.83
C SER A 151 9.81 13.71 -5.81
N MET A 152 8.78 14.40 -5.37
CA MET A 152 7.60 14.71 -6.16
C MET A 152 7.18 16.16 -5.90
N PRO A 153 6.78 16.95 -6.91
CA PRO A 153 6.23 18.29 -6.69
C PRO A 153 5.02 18.25 -5.77
N GLU A 154 4.93 19.19 -4.84
CA GLU A 154 3.83 19.28 -3.87
C GLU A 154 2.47 19.36 -4.55
N ALA A 155 2.37 20.09 -5.66
CA ALA A 155 1.16 20.16 -6.47
C ALA A 155 0.70 18.78 -6.99
N THR A 156 1.63 17.90 -7.35
CA THR A 156 1.32 16.52 -7.78
C THR A 156 0.83 15.69 -6.60
N VAL A 157 1.44 15.84 -5.42
CA VAL A 157 0.99 15.17 -4.19
C VAL A 157 -0.41 15.63 -3.84
N GLN A 158 -0.71 16.93 -3.93
CA GLN A 158 -2.05 17.47 -3.64
C GLN A 158 -3.11 16.90 -4.61
N ILE A 159 -2.83 16.86 -5.91
CA ILE A 159 -3.72 16.25 -6.92
C ILE A 159 -3.97 14.76 -6.58
N ALA A 160 -2.95 14.05 -6.12
CA ALA A 160 -3.07 12.66 -5.69
C ALA A 160 -3.99 12.52 -4.48
N MET A 161 -3.84 13.37 -3.45
CA MET A 161 -4.70 13.38 -2.28
C MET A 161 -6.17 13.71 -2.65
N ASP A 162 -6.38 14.68 -3.53
CA ASP A 162 -7.72 15.01 -4.03
C ASP A 162 -8.36 13.85 -4.80
N THR A 163 -7.54 13.06 -5.49
CA THR A 163 -8.01 11.87 -6.21
C THR A 163 -8.46 10.77 -5.25
N PHE A 164 -7.75 10.55 -4.15
CA PHE A 164 -8.21 9.63 -3.08
C PHE A 164 -9.52 10.12 -2.48
N ALA A 165 -9.61 11.40 -2.11
CA ALA A 165 -10.82 11.98 -1.52
C ALA A 165 -12.04 11.85 -2.44
N LYS A 166 -11.89 12.07 -3.76
CA LYS A 166 -12.95 11.87 -4.75
C LYS A 166 -13.43 10.42 -4.84
N ASN A 167 -12.61 9.46 -4.43
CA ASN A 167 -12.96 8.05 -4.36
C ASN A 167 -13.43 7.60 -2.96
N ASN A 168 -13.79 8.54 -2.08
CA ASN A 168 -14.21 8.30 -0.70
C ASN A 168 -13.15 7.60 0.16
N ILE A 169 -11.87 7.83 -0.12
CA ILE A 169 -10.75 7.32 0.67
C ILE A 169 -10.23 8.46 1.54
N ASP A 170 -10.30 8.29 2.85
CA ASP A 170 -9.83 9.30 3.81
C ASP A 170 -8.30 9.26 3.93
N VAL A 171 -7.66 10.24 3.33
CA VAL A 171 -6.19 10.41 3.39
C VAL A 171 -5.77 11.58 4.28
N SER A 172 -6.64 12.08 5.15
CA SER A 172 -6.36 13.20 6.06
C SER A 172 -5.17 12.93 7.00
N ARG A 173 -4.85 11.65 7.23
CA ARG A 173 -3.71 11.20 8.04
C ARG A 173 -2.49 10.78 7.22
N MET A 174 -2.48 11.02 5.91
CA MET A 174 -1.34 10.66 5.06
C MET A 174 -0.09 11.43 5.51
N ILE A 175 1.02 10.70 5.61
CA ILE A 175 2.31 11.24 6.05
C ILE A 175 3.32 11.14 4.91
N PRO A 176 4.22 12.13 4.79
CA PRO A 176 5.32 12.07 3.82
C PRO A 176 6.34 11.01 4.22
N SER A 177 6.86 10.29 3.26
CA SER A 177 7.90 9.29 3.43
C SER A 177 9.28 9.93 3.35
N LYS A 178 10.20 9.46 4.21
CA LYS A 178 11.56 10.00 4.28
C LYS A 178 12.43 9.42 3.18
N GLN A 179 12.64 10.19 2.10
CA GLN A 179 13.46 9.81 0.93
C GLN A 179 14.79 10.56 0.85
N GLN A 180 15.14 11.37 1.85
CA GLN A 180 16.39 12.14 1.84
C GLN A 180 17.58 11.27 2.27
N GLY A 181 18.73 11.46 1.60
CA GLY A 181 19.98 10.78 1.95
C GLY A 181 19.98 9.27 1.64
N CYS A 182 19.14 8.82 0.70
CA CYS A 182 18.98 7.40 0.39
C CYS A 182 19.95 6.86 -0.67
N ASP A 183 20.51 7.71 -1.52
CA ASP A 183 21.29 7.28 -2.69
C ASP A 183 22.68 6.71 -2.33
N LYS A 184 23.11 6.85 -1.08
CA LYS A 184 24.41 6.36 -0.61
C LYS A 184 24.36 4.98 0.08
N THR A 185 23.18 4.37 0.17
CA THR A 185 22.93 3.20 1.04
C THR A 185 22.25 2.02 0.35
N LEU A 186 21.88 2.14 -0.93
CA LEU A 186 21.16 1.08 -1.69
C LEU A 186 21.99 0.57 -2.84
#